data_9c7ac37038903bc3488fc74ac60c5cc0
#
_entry.id   9c7ac37038903bc3488fc74ac60c5cc0
#
_cell.length_a   1.000
_cell.length_b   1.000
_cell.length_c   1.000
_cell.angle_alpha   90.00
_cell.angle_beta   90.00
_cell.angle_gamma   90.00
#
_symmetry.space_group_name_H-M   'P 1'
#
loop_
_entity.id
_entity.type
_entity.pdbx_description
1 polymer ?
#
loop_
_entity_poly.entity_id
_entity_poly.type
_entity_poly.pdbx_seq_one_letter_code
_entity_poly.pdbx_strand_id
1 'polypeptide(L)'
;MPRRRRTALILPVMALALTACGRFTVMPPPEGEPIRLKPADLTTTWTDADGGTLTLKQDGTFVAHQVCVAVAWYDSLAWSGTGTWEHGSNKKQSFVDVTFDADHPEVRGRMPDAYGALKQGEVLKLWAAVGDPDNDYPNCVLTSPAS
;
A
#
# COMPACT_ATOMS: atom_id res chain seq x y z
N MET A 1 -66.85 39.35 26.17
CA MET A 1 -65.43 39.17 26.50
C MET A 1 -64.86 38.11 25.58
N PRO A 2 -63.98 38.41 24.64
CA PRO A 2 -63.40 37.39 23.76
C PRO A 2 -62.10 36.82 24.36
N ARG A 3 -62.09 35.50 24.49
CA ARG A 3 -60.94 34.73 24.92
C ARG A 3 -59.86 34.75 23.84
N ARG A 4 -58.73 35.39 24.09
CA ARG A 4 -57.55 35.34 23.28
C ARG A 4 -56.93 33.91 23.38
N ARG A 5 -56.98 33.14 22.27
CA ARG A 5 -56.24 31.91 22.09
C ARG A 5 -54.77 32.30 21.81
N ARG A 6 -53.90 31.95 22.74
CA ARG A 6 -52.44 32.02 22.52
C ARG A 6 -52.02 30.80 21.70
N THR A 7 -51.77 31.03 20.44
CA THR A 7 -51.15 30.01 19.57
C THR A 7 -49.67 29.95 19.93
N ALA A 8 -49.27 28.88 20.59
CA ALA A 8 -47.86 28.58 20.84
C ALA A 8 -47.24 28.11 19.53
N LEU A 9 -46.33 28.92 18.98
CA LEU A 9 -45.54 28.58 17.81
C LEU A 9 -44.43 27.63 18.30
N ILE A 10 -44.60 26.33 18.07
CA ILE A 10 -43.57 25.32 18.30
C ILE A 10 -42.69 25.38 17.06
N LEU A 11 -41.52 26.00 17.21
CA LEU A 11 -40.43 25.88 16.22
C LEU A 11 -39.87 24.46 16.28
N PRO A 12 -39.82 23.71 15.19
CA PRO A 12 -39.06 22.50 15.15
C PRO A 12 -37.58 22.87 15.11
N VAL A 13 -36.90 22.57 16.20
CA VAL A 13 -35.43 22.55 16.23
C VAL A 13 -34.99 21.40 15.32
N MET A 14 -34.68 21.76 14.11
CA MET A 14 -34.09 20.85 13.14
C MET A 14 -32.68 20.52 13.67
N ALA A 15 -32.54 19.37 14.31
CA ALA A 15 -31.26 18.79 14.66
C ALA A 15 -30.51 18.52 13.36
N LEU A 16 -29.58 19.39 13.00
CA LEU A 16 -28.54 19.08 12.03
C LEU A 16 -27.68 17.98 12.62
N ALA A 17 -28.05 16.74 12.31
CA ALA A 17 -27.15 15.61 12.47
C ALA A 17 -25.96 15.86 11.54
N LEU A 18 -24.88 16.35 12.08
CA LEU A 18 -23.57 16.38 11.44
C LEU A 18 -23.17 14.93 11.19
N THR A 19 -23.49 14.45 10.00
CA THR A 19 -22.86 13.26 9.46
C THR A 19 -21.41 13.62 9.17
N ALA A 20 -20.60 13.64 10.21
CA ALA A 20 -19.17 13.55 10.11
C ALA A 20 -18.83 12.10 9.70
N CYS A 21 -19.22 11.69 8.50
CA CYS A 21 -18.56 10.60 7.81
C CYS A 21 -17.15 11.09 7.55
N GLY A 22 -16.23 10.74 8.44
CA GLY A 22 -14.81 10.86 8.18
C GLY A 22 -14.57 10.19 6.82
N ARG A 23 -14.22 10.96 5.82
CA ARG A 23 -13.75 10.43 4.55
C ARG A 23 -12.39 9.82 4.83
N PHE A 24 -12.37 8.52 5.08
CA PHE A 24 -11.15 7.74 4.99
C PHE A 24 -10.74 7.76 3.51
N THR A 25 -9.84 8.64 3.16
CA THR A 25 -9.22 8.66 1.85
C THR A 25 -8.18 7.54 1.82
N VAL A 26 -8.63 6.31 1.65
CA VAL A 26 -7.74 5.22 1.29
C VAL A 26 -7.14 5.58 -0.06
N MET A 27 -5.81 5.69 -0.14
CA MET A 27 -5.14 5.89 -1.42
C MET A 27 -5.56 4.77 -2.36
N PRO A 28 -6.09 5.09 -3.55
CA PRO A 28 -6.48 4.06 -4.50
C PRO A 28 -5.25 3.26 -4.93
N PRO A 29 -5.42 1.96 -5.24
CA PRO A 29 -4.33 1.18 -5.81
C PRO A 29 -3.81 1.87 -7.08
N PRO A 30 -2.52 1.69 -7.44
CA PRO A 30 -1.99 2.23 -8.66
C PRO A 30 -2.72 1.66 -9.89
N GLU A 31 -2.72 2.41 -10.98
CA GLU A 31 -3.32 1.95 -12.24
C GLU A 31 -2.67 0.65 -12.72
N GLY A 32 -3.51 -0.28 -13.18
CA GLY A 32 -3.12 -1.58 -13.70
C GLY A 32 -4.11 -2.67 -13.31
N GLU A 33 -4.01 -3.79 -13.98
CA GLU A 33 -4.82 -4.98 -13.71
C GLU A 33 -4.02 -6.00 -12.89
N PRO A 34 -4.63 -6.64 -11.88
CA PRO A 34 -4.00 -7.74 -11.17
C PRO A 34 -3.54 -8.84 -12.14
N ILE A 35 -2.30 -9.30 -12.01
CA ILE A 35 -1.73 -10.32 -12.88
C ILE A 35 -1.08 -11.45 -12.09
N ARG A 36 -1.14 -12.66 -12.66
CA ARG A 36 -0.37 -13.80 -12.19
C ARG A 36 0.93 -13.90 -12.96
N LEU A 37 2.03 -13.89 -12.22
CA LEU A 37 3.39 -14.03 -12.71
C LEU A 37 3.98 -15.37 -12.27
N LYS A 38 4.89 -15.92 -13.05
CA LYS A 38 5.71 -17.04 -12.61
C LYS A 38 6.85 -16.52 -11.74
N PRO A 39 7.41 -17.34 -10.84
CA PRO A 39 8.58 -16.93 -10.05
C PRO A 39 9.73 -16.39 -10.92
N ALA A 40 9.95 -16.99 -12.10
CA ALA A 40 10.99 -16.53 -13.03
C ALA A 40 10.77 -15.10 -13.57
N ASP A 41 9.53 -14.66 -13.72
CA ASP A 41 9.18 -13.30 -14.16
C ASP A 41 9.43 -12.26 -13.07
N LEU A 42 9.53 -12.71 -11.83
CA LEU A 42 9.78 -11.86 -10.66
C LEU A 42 11.27 -11.67 -10.40
N THR A 43 12.12 -12.60 -10.86
CA THR A 43 13.59 -12.57 -10.63
C THR A 43 14.27 -11.52 -11.50
N THR A 44 14.10 -10.27 -11.14
CA THR A 44 14.69 -9.10 -11.82
C THR A 44 14.93 -7.99 -10.80
N THR A 45 15.45 -6.88 -11.27
CA THR A 45 15.56 -5.65 -10.48
C THR A 45 14.32 -4.79 -10.73
N TRP A 46 13.61 -4.50 -9.67
CA TRP A 46 12.46 -3.61 -9.62
C TRP A 46 12.90 -2.23 -9.14
N THR A 47 12.35 -1.18 -9.72
CA THR A 47 12.77 0.20 -9.41
C THR A 47 11.56 1.04 -9.03
N ASP A 48 11.63 1.81 -7.95
CA ASP A 48 10.63 2.81 -7.57
C ASP A 48 10.84 4.16 -8.28
N ALA A 49 9.91 5.10 -8.05
CA ALA A 49 9.95 6.41 -8.69
C ALA A 49 11.15 7.27 -8.26
N ASP A 50 11.71 7.02 -7.09
CA ASP A 50 12.84 7.76 -6.54
C ASP A 50 14.19 7.12 -6.88
N GLY A 51 14.18 6.02 -7.63
CA GLY A 51 15.38 5.29 -8.05
C GLY A 51 15.83 4.22 -7.06
N GLY A 52 15.05 3.96 -6.02
CA GLY A 52 15.26 2.82 -5.13
C GLY A 52 15.08 1.50 -5.87
N THR A 53 15.84 0.47 -5.49
CA THR A 53 15.83 -0.82 -6.19
C THR A 53 15.61 -1.99 -5.27
N LEU A 54 14.84 -2.98 -5.74
CA LEU A 54 14.63 -4.29 -5.14
C LEU A 54 15.02 -5.36 -6.17
N THR A 55 16.12 -6.06 -5.93
CA THR A 55 16.55 -7.15 -6.81
C THR A 55 16.17 -8.49 -6.20
N LEU A 56 15.21 -9.17 -6.79
CA LEU A 56 14.79 -10.51 -6.42
C LEU A 56 15.64 -11.54 -7.17
N LYS A 57 16.25 -12.46 -6.44
CA LYS A 57 17.14 -13.51 -6.99
C LYS A 57 16.43 -14.85 -7.04
N GLN A 58 16.88 -15.71 -7.96
CA GLN A 58 16.31 -17.04 -8.16
C GLN A 58 16.50 -17.97 -6.96
N ASP A 59 17.47 -17.73 -6.12
CA ASP A 59 17.76 -18.49 -4.89
C ASP A 59 16.83 -18.13 -3.71
N GLY A 60 15.82 -17.25 -3.92
CA GLY A 60 14.90 -16.80 -2.89
C GLY A 60 15.49 -15.70 -1.99
N THR A 61 16.64 -15.14 -2.32
CA THR A 61 17.20 -13.98 -1.63
C THR A 61 16.91 -12.69 -2.39
N PHE A 62 17.00 -11.55 -1.71
CA PHE A 62 16.91 -10.23 -2.34
C PHE A 62 18.01 -9.28 -1.84
N VAL A 63 18.21 -8.23 -2.63
CA VAL A 63 18.98 -7.05 -2.22
C VAL A 63 18.10 -5.83 -2.47
N ALA A 64 17.97 -4.99 -1.46
CA ALA A 64 17.26 -3.71 -1.52
C ALA A 64 18.25 -2.55 -1.38
N HIS A 65 18.03 -1.49 -2.14
CA HIS A 65 18.78 -0.25 -2.03
C HIS A 65 17.82 0.93 -2.11
N GLN A 66 17.65 1.65 -0.99
CA GLN A 66 16.79 2.82 -0.85
C GLN A 66 15.36 2.62 -1.43
N VAL A 67 14.85 1.40 -1.39
CA VAL A 67 13.53 1.07 -1.97
C VAL A 67 12.41 1.43 -1.02
N CYS A 68 11.29 1.88 -1.56
CA CYS A 68 10.09 2.07 -0.76
C CYS A 68 9.55 0.74 -0.21
N VAL A 69 9.00 0.79 1.00
CA VAL A 69 8.44 -0.38 1.69
C VAL A 69 7.04 -0.09 2.22
N ALA A 70 6.25 -1.14 2.45
CA ALA A 70 4.87 -1.01 2.90
C ALA A 70 4.72 -0.47 4.34
N VAL A 71 5.80 -0.39 5.11
CA VAL A 71 5.76 -0.08 6.53
C VAL A 71 6.15 1.37 6.80
N ALA A 72 5.16 2.25 6.93
CA ALA A 72 5.35 3.69 7.20
C ALA A 72 5.43 4.06 8.69
N TRP A 73 5.83 3.14 9.57
CA TRP A 73 5.90 3.40 11.02
C TRP A 73 7.17 4.12 11.46
N TYR A 74 8.08 4.45 10.55
CA TYR A 74 9.40 5.02 10.83
C TYR A 74 9.71 6.23 9.97
N ASP A 75 10.70 6.98 10.41
CA ASP A 75 11.18 8.23 9.79
C ASP A 75 11.73 8.05 8.36
N SER A 76 11.94 6.81 7.92
CA SER A 76 12.40 6.50 6.57
C SER A 76 11.41 5.59 5.85
N LEU A 77 10.90 6.07 4.72
CA LEU A 77 10.06 5.29 3.79
C LEU A 77 10.88 4.45 2.81
N ALA A 78 12.22 4.58 2.84
CA ALA A 78 13.13 3.90 1.94
C ALA A 78 14.14 3.06 2.74
N TRP A 79 14.26 1.79 2.36
CA TRP A 79 15.09 0.82 3.06
C TRP A 79 16.16 0.23 2.16
N SER A 80 17.30 -0.09 2.78
CA SER A 80 18.38 -0.84 2.16
C SER A 80 18.72 -2.06 3.00
N GLY A 81 19.06 -3.17 2.37
CA GLY A 81 19.44 -4.40 3.09
C GLY A 81 19.28 -5.63 2.22
N THR A 82 19.38 -6.77 2.87
CA THR A 82 19.21 -8.09 2.28
C THR A 82 18.17 -8.89 3.04
N GLY A 83 17.75 -10.00 2.47
CA GLY A 83 16.79 -10.89 3.10
C GLY A 83 16.32 -11.97 2.14
N THR A 84 15.17 -12.54 2.46
CA THR A 84 14.52 -13.59 1.67
C THR A 84 13.20 -13.11 1.09
N TRP A 85 12.81 -13.68 -0.05
CA TRP A 85 11.51 -13.43 -0.65
C TRP A 85 10.80 -14.73 -1.00
N GLU A 86 9.48 -14.68 -0.96
CA GLU A 86 8.61 -15.80 -1.31
C GLU A 86 7.56 -15.35 -2.33
N HIS A 87 7.20 -16.26 -3.23
CA HIS A 87 6.14 -16.06 -4.20
C HIS A 87 4.85 -16.69 -3.70
N GLY A 88 3.83 -15.87 -3.54
CA GLY A 88 2.45 -16.28 -3.31
C GLY A 88 1.56 -15.98 -4.51
N SER A 89 0.41 -16.63 -4.61
CA SER A 89 -0.61 -16.27 -5.59
C SER A 89 -2.01 -16.66 -5.16
N ASN A 90 -2.99 -15.91 -5.61
CA ASN A 90 -4.40 -16.27 -5.57
C ASN A 90 -4.94 -16.46 -7.00
N LYS A 91 -6.28 -16.57 -7.14
CA LYS A 91 -6.92 -16.78 -8.47
C LYS A 91 -6.66 -15.66 -9.47
N LYS A 92 -6.33 -14.43 -9.02
CA LYS A 92 -6.23 -13.23 -9.86
C LYS A 92 -4.83 -12.64 -9.91
N GLN A 93 -4.04 -12.79 -8.84
CA GLN A 93 -2.84 -12.00 -8.63
C GLN A 93 -1.73 -12.81 -7.98
N SER A 94 -0.49 -12.51 -8.36
CA SER A 94 0.70 -12.93 -7.63
C SER A 94 1.08 -11.91 -6.56
N PHE A 95 1.72 -12.40 -5.50
CA PHE A 95 2.26 -11.62 -4.41
C PHE A 95 3.75 -11.95 -4.23
N VAL A 96 4.48 -10.96 -3.79
CA VAL A 96 5.87 -11.11 -3.37
C VAL A 96 5.95 -10.70 -1.90
N ASP A 97 6.26 -11.64 -1.04
CA ASP A 97 6.52 -11.39 0.36
C ASP A 97 8.03 -11.25 0.57
N VAL A 98 8.48 -10.13 1.13
CA VAL A 98 9.90 -9.89 1.44
C VAL A 98 10.11 -9.82 2.94
N THR A 99 11.13 -10.52 3.42
CA THR A 99 11.53 -10.52 4.82
C THR A 99 12.99 -10.12 4.92
N PHE A 100 13.24 -8.94 5.49
CA PHE A 100 14.61 -8.46 5.72
C PHE A 100 15.33 -9.32 6.77
N ASP A 101 16.64 -9.42 6.66
CA ASP A 101 17.47 -10.14 7.61
C ASP A 101 17.28 -9.61 9.05
N ALA A 102 17.37 -10.51 10.03
CA ALA A 102 17.13 -10.21 11.45
C ALA A 102 18.08 -9.14 12.03
N ASP A 103 19.21 -8.93 11.38
CA ASP A 103 20.20 -7.92 11.77
C ASP A 103 19.82 -6.50 11.36
N HIS A 104 18.80 -6.34 10.52
CA HIS A 104 18.32 -5.02 10.12
C HIS A 104 17.73 -4.30 11.34
N PRO A 105 18.26 -3.14 11.78
CA PRO A 105 17.92 -2.52 13.05
C PRO A 105 16.44 -2.14 13.17
N GLU A 106 15.76 -1.95 12.04
CA GLU A 106 14.36 -1.49 11.98
C GLU A 106 13.36 -2.65 11.84
N VAL A 107 13.83 -3.91 11.64
CA VAL A 107 12.96 -5.05 11.24
C VAL A 107 12.63 -6.01 12.39
N ARG A 108 13.24 -5.86 13.54
CA ARG A 108 13.04 -6.81 14.64
C ARG A 108 11.57 -7.09 14.94
N GLY A 109 11.13 -8.32 14.62
CA GLY A 109 9.80 -8.82 14.96
C GLY A 109 8.69 -8.40 14.00
N ARG A 110 8.97 -8.02 12.76
CA ARG A 110 7.99 -7.58 11.79
C ARG A 110 7.48 -8.67 10.86
N MET A 111 6.25 -8.44 10.42
CA MET A 111 5.65 -9.23 9.35
C MET A 111 6.33 -8.89 8.02
N PRO A 112 6.45 -9.85 7.10
CA PRO A 112 6.97 -9.60 5.77
C PRO A 112 6.13 -8.55 5.05
N ASP A 113 6.79 -7.71 4.25
CA ASP A 113 6.12 -6.79 3.34
C ASP A 113 5.60 -7.56 2.12
N ALA A 114 4.32 -7.37 1.80
CA ALA A 114 3.69 -8.02 0.67
C ALA A 114 3.43 -7.03 -0.46
N TYR A 115 3.94 -7.34 -1.64
CA TYR A 115 3.70 -6.59 -2.87
C TYR A 115 2.77 -7.37 -3.80
N GLY A 116 1.70 -6.74 -4.25
CA GLY A 116 0.81 -7.31 -5.26
C GLY A 116 1.30 -7.01 -6.67
N ALA A 117 1.20 -7.97 -7.59
CA ALA A 117 1.61 -7.80 -8.97
C ALA A 117 0.48 -7.21 -9.83
N LEU A 118 0.79 -6.16 -10.59
CA LEU A 118 -0.10 -5.52 -11.56
C LEU A 118 0.56 -5.46 -12.94
N LYS A 119 -0.27 -5.34 -13.97
CA LYS A 119 0.17 -5.00 -15.34
C LYS A 119 -0.57 -3.77 -15.84
N GLN A 120 0.18 -2.78 -16.36
CA GLN A 120 -0.37 -1.62 -17.04
C GLN A 120 0.29 -1.50 -18.42
N GLY A 121 -0.47 -1.78 -19.48
CA GLY A 121 0.11 -1.93 -20.82
C GLY A 121 1.16 -3.04 -20.84
N GLU A 122 2.39 -2.73 -21.22
CA GLU A 122 3.51 -3.68 -21.19
C GLU A 122 4.34 -3.62 -19.90
N VAL A 123 4.03 -2.70 -19.00
CA VAL A 123 4.78 -2.51 -17.75
C VAL A 123 4.24 -3.41 -16.65
N LEU A 124 5.13 -4.20 -16.06
CA LEU A 124 4.82 -4.94 -14.85
C LEU A 124 5.14 -4.08 -13.62
N LYS A 125 4.28 -4.17 -12.63
CA LYS A 125 4.40 -3.44 -11.36
C LYS A 125 4.29 -4.38 -10.17
N LEU A 126 5.06 -4.10 -9.14
CA LEU A 126 4.81 -4.57 -7.78
C LEU A 126 4.38 -3.38 -6.94
N TRP A 127 3.35 -3.53 -6.13
CA TRP A 127 2.87 -2.44 -5.30
C TRP A 127 2.44 -2.89 -3.91
N ALA A 128 2.62 -2.02 -2.95
CA ALA A 128 2.14 -2.18 -1.60
C ALA A 128 1.55 -0.87 -1.09
N ALA A 129 0.49 -0.95 -0.30
CA ALA A 129 -0.01 0.20 0.43
C ALA A 129 0.99 0.56 1.53
N VAL A 130 1.31 1.84 1.66
CA VAL A 130 2.25 2.32 2.68
C VAL A 130 1.48 2.84 3.89
N GLY A 131 1.77 2.28 5.06
CA GLY A 131 1.30 2.79 6.33
C GLY A 131 -0.17 2.59 6.65
N ASP A 132 -0.61 3.39 7.60
CA ASP A 132 -2.01 3.44 8.03
C ASP A 132 -2.85 4.08 6.91
N PRO A 133 -4.00 3.49 6.53
CA PRO A 133 -4.91 4.08 5.55
C PRO A 133 -5.40 5.49 5.90
N ASP A 134 -5.25 5.92 7.14
CA ASP A 134 -5.59 7.27 7.60
C ASP A 134 -4.49 8.31 7.30
N ASN A 135 -3.33 7.87 6.83
CA ASN A 135 -2.22 8.74 6.44
C ASN A 135 -2.14 8.79 4.91
N ASP A 136 -2.05 10.00 4.36
CA ASP A 136 -1.94 10.28 2.91
C ASP A 136 -0.55 9.88 2.35
N TYR A 137 -0.01 8.71 2.74
CA TYR A 137 1.24 8.24 2.17
C TYR A 137 1.02 7.65 0.78
N PRO A 138 1.89 7.98 -0.18
CA PRO A 138 1.82 7.39 -1.51
C PRO A 138 2.08 5.89 -1.45
N ASN A 139 1.39 5.13 -2.29
CA ASN A 139 1.68 3.70 -2.44
C ASN A 139 3.15 3.49 -2.87
N CYS A 140 3.76 2.44 -2.32
CA CYS A 140 5.03 1.95 -2.84
C CYS A 140 4.77 1.22 -4.16
N VAL A 141 5.32 1.72 -5.25
CA VAL A 141 5.16 1.13 -6.59
C VAL A 141 6.53 0.91 -7.21
N LEU A 142 6.82 -0.34 -7.53
CA LEU A 142 8.03 -0.75 -8.20
C LEU A 142 7.69 -1.16 -9.63
N THR A 143 8.53 -0.80 -10.59
CA THR A 143 8.39 -1.18 -12.00
C THR A 143 9.52 -2.09 -12.44
N SER A 144 9.21 -3.07 -13.30
CA SER A 144 10.25 -3.87 -13.95
C SER A 144 10.93 -3.05 -15.05
N PRO A 145 12.20 -3.37 -15.40
CA PRO A 145 12.80 -2.84 -16.60
C PRO A 145 11.91 -3.18 -17.82
N ALA A 146 11.82 -2.25 -18.77
CA ALA A 146 11.17 -2.54 -20.04
C ALA A 146 11.88 -3.72 -20.74
N SER A 147 11.12 -4.74 -21.13
CA SER A 147 11.61 -5.91 -21.88
C SER A 147 12.03 -5.52 -23.28
#